data_016b94c725c7971a87cd27bef3e924b0
#
_entry.id   016b94c725c7971a87cd27bef3e924b0
#
_cell.length_a   1.000
_cell.length_b   1.000
_cell.length_c   1.000
_cell.angle_alpha   90.00
_cell.angle_beta   90.00
_cell.angle_gamma   90.00
#
_symmetry.space_group_name_H-M   'P 1'
#
loop_
_entity.id
_entity.type
_entity.pdbx_description
1 polymer ?
#
loop_
_entity_poly.entity_id
_entity_poly.type
_entity_poly.pdbx_seq_one_letter_code
_entity_poly.pdbx_strand_id
1 'polypeptide(L)'
;MKAEFIEKIYAGWLAKIIGIRYGAPIEGWTYEKIKNIYGELDHYPVDYHEFAADDDSNGPLFFLKALEDGRHGYDVKAQDVAEALLNYAPFEHGFFWWGGYGISTEHI
;
A
#
# COMPACT_ATOMS: atom_id res chain seq x y z
N MET A 1 -13.30 -21.83 1.47
CA MET A 1 -12.08 -21.43 0.69
C MET A 1 -11.03 -22.49 0.92
N LYS A 2 -10.33 -22.95 -0.14
CA LYS A 2 -9.30 -23.98 0.01
C LYS A 2 -8.11 -23.42 0.80
N ALA A 3 -7.55 -24.17 1.74
CA ALA A 3 -6.40 -23.77 2.56
C ALA A 3 -5.23 -23.27 1.70
N GLU A 4 -4.93 -23.97 0.62
CA GLU A 4 -3.90 -23.58 -0.35
C GLU A 4 -4.10 -22.17 -0.94
N PHE A 5 -5.35 -21.75 -1.14
CA PHE A 5 -5.66 -20.40 -1.64
C PHE A 5 -5.34 -19.34 -0.58
N ILE A 6 -5.68 -19.60 0.66
CA ILE A 6 -5.39 -18.70 1.79
C ILE A 6 -3.87 -18.55 1.97
N GLU A 7 -3.13 -19.65 1.89
CA GLU A 7 -1.66 -19.64 1.97
C GLU A 7 -1.02 -18.82 0.86
N LYS A 8 -1.54 -18.93 -0.37
CA LYS A 8 -1.06 -18.12 -1.50
C LYS A 8 -1.33 -16.63 -1.32
N ILE A 9 -2.52 -16.26 -0.85
CA ILE A 9 -2.86 -14.86 -0.54
C ILE A 9 -1.95 -14.33 0.57
N TYR A 10 -1.77 -15.10 1.64
CA TYR A 10 -0.88 -14.72 2.74
C TYR A 10 0.57 -14.52 2.26
N ALA A 11 1.10 -15.45 1.49
CA ALA A 11 2.44 -15.36 0.93
C ALA A 11 2.59 -14.13 0.01
N GLY A 12 1.59 -13.84 -0.82
CA GLY A 12 1.58 -12.66 -1.69
C GLY A 12 1.56 -11.35 -0.90
N TRP A 13 0.74 -11.29 0.15
CA TRP A 13 0.70 -10.12 1.03
C TRP A 13 2.00 -9.92 1.79
N LEU A 14 2.56 -11.00 2.33
CA LEU A 14 3.87 -10.96 3.00
C LEU A 14 4.98 -10.49 2.07
N ALA A 15 5.02 -11.01 0.84
CA ALA A 15 5.99 -10.59 -0.16
C ALA A 15 5.85 -9.10 -0.50
N LYS A 16 4.62 -8.58 -0.57
CA LYS A 16 4.36 -7.16 -0.75
C LYS A 16 4.96 -6.33 0.39
N ILE A 17 4.69 -6.69 1.64
CA ILE A 17 5.25 -5.97 2.82
C ILE A 17 6.79 -6.03 2.85
N ILE A 18 7.37 -7.16 2.48
CA ILE A 18 8.83 -7.29 2.35
C ILE A 18 9.36 -6.32 1.28
N GLY A 19 8.70 -6.25 0.13
CA GLY A 19 9.08 -5.34 -0.95
C GLY A 19 8.99 -3.87 -0.55
N ILE A 20 7.91 -3.47 0.12
CA ILE A 20 7.73 -2.11 0.64
C ILE A 20 8.86 -1.75 1.61
N ARG A 21 9.11 -2.59 2.59
CA ARG A 21 10.20 -2.39 3.56
C ARG A 21 11.57 -2.32 2.89
N TYR A 22 11.78 -3.11 1.85
CA TYR A 22 13.02 -3.13 1.10
C TYR A 22 13.23 -1.86 0.29
N GLY A 23 12.17 -1.36 -0.34
CA GLY A 23 12.19 -0.20 -1.24
C GLY A 23 12.14 1.15 -0.53
N ALA A 24 11.46 1.26 0.60
CA ALA A 24 11.19 2.53 1.28
C ALA A 24 12.44 3.42 1.50
N PRO A 25 13.63 2.92 1.92
CA PRO A 25 14.79 3.77 2.13
C PRO A 25 15.46 4.29 0.86
N ILE A 26 15.11 3.73 -0.29
CA ILE A 26 15.68 4.09 -1.60
C ILE A 26 14.64 4.65 -2.57
N GLU A 27 13.44 4.90 -2.09
CA GLU A 27 12.37 5.48 -2.88
C GLU A 27 12.78 6.82 -3.50
N GLY A 28 12.48 6.99 -4.78
CA GLY A 28 12.86 8.19 -5.55
C GLY A 28 14.35 8.28 -5.90
N TRP A 29 15.17 7.28 -5.56
CA TRP A 29 16.59 7.29 -5.93
C TRP A 29 16.80 6.76 -7.35
N THR A 30 17.82 7.30 -8.03
CA THR A 30 18.22 6.73 -9.32
C THR A 30 18.97 5.42 -9.13
N TYR A 31 18.93 4.58 -10.16
CA TYR A 31 19.68 3.32 -10.17
C TYR A 31 21.17 3.54 -9.88
N GLU A 32 21.78 4.54 -10.50
CA GLU A 32 23.19 4.87 -10.31
C GLU A 32 23.50 5.22 -8.86
N LYS A 33 22.61 5.98 -8.20
CA LYS A 33 22.77 6.34 -6.79
C LYS A 33 22.71 5.10 -5.91
N ILE A 34 21.72 4.23 -6.14
CA ILE A 34 21.56 2.97 -5.39
C ILE A 34 22.81 2.10 -5.55
N LYS A 35 23.23 1.89 -6.80
CA LYS A 35 24.39 1.07 -7.13
C LYS A 35 25.69 1.62 -6.55
N ASN A 36 25.88 2.94 -6.55
CA ASN A 36 27.09 3.58 -6.02
C ASN A 36 27.18 3.49 -4.49
N ILE A 37 26.04 3.50 -3.79
CA ILE A 37 26.01 3.49 -2.33
C ILE A 37 25.98 2.07 -1.77
N TYR A 38 25.17 1.20 -2.35
CA TYR A 38 24.91 -0.13 -1.82
C TYR A 38 25.53 -1.26 -2.66
N GLY A 39 25.86 -1.03 -3.93
CA GLY A 39 26.28 -2.08 -4.85
C GLY A 39 25.10 -2.97 -5.24
N GLU A 40 25.26 -4.28 -5.09
CA GLU A 40 24.16 -5.24 -5.21
C GLU A 40 23.45 -5.35 -3.86
N LEU A 41 22.13 -5.19 -3.89
CA LEU A 41 21.29 -5.31 -2.70
C LEU A 41 20.80 -6.74 -2.56
N ASP A 42 21.29 -7.46 -1.57
CA ASP A 42 20.90 -8.81 -1.18
C ASP A 42 20.34 -8.88 0.26
N HIS A 43 20.26 -7.75 0.92
CA HIS A 43 19.73 -7.58 2.27
C HIS A 43 18.99 -6.24 2.40
N TYR A 44 18.28 -6.03 3.48
CA TYR A 44 17.62 -4.75 3.73
C TYR A 44 18.64 -3.59 3.82
N PRO A 45 18.44 -2.51 3.05
CA PRO A 45 19.35 -1.35 3.08
C PRO A 45 19.42 -0.67 4.45
N VAL A 46 18.32 -0.73 5.18
CA VAL A 46 18.18 -0.19 6.54
C VAL A 46 17.50 -1.22 7.42
N ASP A 47 18.02 -1.41 8.62
CA ASP A 47 17.37 -2.24 9.64
C ASP A 47 16.34 -1.41 10.40
N TYR A 48 15.07 -1.59 10.05
CA TYR A 48 13.96 -0.98 10.78
C TYR A 48 13.59 -1.82 11.99
N HIS A 49 13.72 -1.26 13.17
CA HIS A 49 13.19 -1.87 14.39
C HIS A 49 11.66 -1.80 14.44
N GLU A 50 11.12 -0.70 13.94
CA GLU A 50 9.68 -0.51 13.78
C GLU A 50 9.39 -0.11 12.33
N PHE A 51 8.43 -0.76 11.72
CA PHE A 51 7.99 -0.46 10.36
C PHE A 51 6.48 -0.26 10.37
N ALA A 52 6.07 0.99 10.20
CA ALA A 52 4.67 1.33 10.05
C ALA A 52 4.15 0.94 8.65
N ALA A 53 2.87 0.72 8.54
CA ALA A 53 2.20 0.63 7.25
C ALA A 53 2.34 1.96 6.51
N ASP A 54 2.48 1.89 5.21
CA ASP A 54 2.55 3.04 4.31
C ASP A 54 1.43 3.02 3.27
N ASP A 55 1.45 3.97 2.32
CA ASP A 55 0.45 4.09 1.26
C ASP A 55 0.42 2.88 0.33
N ASP A 56 1.56 2.26 0.04
CA ASP A 56 1.65 1.02 -0.74
C ASP A 56 0.92 -0.15 -0.08
N SER A 57 0.89 -0.20 1.24
CA SER A 57 0.12 -1.21 1.99
C SER A 57 -1.33 -0.79 2.18
N ASN A 58 -1.59 0.48 2.43
CA ASN A 58 -2.92 0.99 2.75
C ASN A 58 -3.77 1.26 1.51
N GLY A 59 -3.18 1.76 0.43
CA GLY A 59 -3.90 2.07 -0.81
C GLY A 59 -4.74 0.91 -1.36
N PRO A 60 -4.20 -0.31 -1.49
CA PRO A 60 -4.97 -1.46 -1.95
C PRO A 60 -6.20 -1.81 -1.10
N LEU A 61 -6.23 -1.41 0.18
CA LEU A 61 -7.39 -1.65 1.05
C LEU A 61 -8.62 -0.85 0.62
N PHE A 62 -8.44 0.32 -0.02
CA PHE A 62 -9.58 1.04 -0.62
C PHE A 62 -10.28 0.24 -1.69
N PHE A 63 -9.52 -0.46 -2.52
CA PHE A 63 -10.09 -1.32 -3.56
C PHE A 63 -10.83 -2.52 -2.97
N LEU A 64 -10.32 -3.09 -1.88
CA LEU A 64 -11.03 -4.13 -1.15
C LEU A 64 -12.31 -3.60 -0.53
N LYS A 65 -12.28 -2.41 0.06
CA LYS A 65 -13.48 -1.77 0.61
C LYS A 65 -14.47 -1.38 -0.47
N ALA A 66 -14.01 -0.91 -1.63
CA ALA A 66 -14.88 -0.65 -2.78
C ALA A 66 -15.59 -1.93 -3.27
N LEU A 67 -14.91 -3.08 -3.25
CA LEU A 67 -15.50 -4.38 -3.57
C LEU A 67 -16.51 -4.84 -2.50
N GLU A 68 -16.19 -4.65 -1.21
CA GLU A 68 -16.99 -5.11 -0.09
C GLU A 68 -18.27 -4.28 0.09
N ASP A 69 -18.15 -2.97 0.02
CA ASP A 69 -19.22 -2.01 0.29
C ASP A 69 -19.95 -1.57 -1.01
N GLY A 70 -19.30 -1.75 -2.16
CA GLY A 70 -19.80 -1.34 -3.46
C GLY A 70 -21.05 -2.13 -3.89
N ARG A 71 -21.88 -1.49 -4.70
CA ARG A 71 -23.16 -2.04 -5.18
C ARG A 71 -23.01 -2.94 -6.41
N HIS A 72 -21.83 -2.98 -7.00
CA HIS A 72 -21.57 -3.61 -8.29
C HIS A 72 -20.82 -4.96 -8.16
N GLY A 73 -20.54 -5.43 -6.94
CA GLY A 73 -19.80 -6.66 -6.70
C GLY A 73 -18.41 -6.62 -7.33
N TYR A 74 -18.06 -7.64 -8.13
CA TYR A 74 -16.76 -7.69 -8.81
C TYR A 74 -16.61 -6.74 -10.01
N ASP A 75 -17.69 -6.09 -10.44
CA ASP A 75 -17.69 -5.08 -11.51
C ASP A 75 -17.55 -3.66 -10.92
N VAL A 76 -16.50 -3.46 -10.11
CA VAL A 76 -16.22 -2.20 -9.41
C VAL A 76 -16.16 -1.04 -10.37
N LYS A 77 -16.89 0.01 -10.06
CA LYS A 77 -16.91 1.25 -10.83
C LYS A 77 -16.04 2.30 -10.14
N ALA A 78 -15.62 3.31 -10.89
CA ALA A 78 -14.88 4.44 -10.36
C ALA A 78 -15.59 5.11 -9.16
N GLN A 79 -16.92 5.15 -9.20
CA GLN A 79 -17.73 5.69 -8.12
C GLN A 79 -17.59 4.88 -6.82
N ASP A 80 -17.55 3.54 -6.89
CA ASP A 80 -17.40 2.68 -5.70
C ASP A 80 -16.05 2.96 -5.02
N VAL A 81 -14.99 3.16 -5.82
CA VAL A 81 -13.67 3.52 -5.31
C VAL A 81 -13.68 4.93 -4.69
N ALA A 82 -14.30 5.89 -5.34
CA ALA A 82 -14.42 7.26 -4.82
C ALA A 82 -15.21 7.29 -3.50
N GLU A 83 -16.31 6.56 -3.41
CA GLU A 83 -17.10 6.43 -2.18
C GLU A 83 -16.30 5.75 -1.06
N ALA A 84 -15.52 4.72 -1.39
CA ALA A 84 -14.62 4.08 -0.41
C ALA A 84 -13.55 5.06 0.09
N LEU A 85 -12.95 5.85 -0.79
CA LEU A 85 -11.99 6.88 -0.41
C LEU A 85 -12.62 7.90 0.54
N LEU A 86 -13.79 8.46 0.19
CA LEU A 86 -14.49 9.43 1.01
C LEU A 86 -14.91 8.88 2.38
N ASN A 87 -15.24 7.61 2.45
CA ASN A 87 -15.72 6.98 3.68
C ASN A 87 -14.57 6.57 4.62
N TYR A 88 -13.42 6.20 4.06
CA TYR A 88 -12.32 5.60 4.84
C TYR A 88 -11.06 6.44 4.97
N ALA A 89 -10.96 7.57 4.24
CA ALA A 89 -9.83 8.50 4.34
C ALA A 89 -10.21 9.96 4.69
N PRO A 90 -11.23 10.24 5.53
CA PRO A 90 -11.51 11.62 5.91
C PRO A 90 -10.36 12.16 6.76
N PHE A 91 -10.12 13.47 6.63
CA PHE A 91 -9.09 14.19 7.36
C PHE A 91 -9.22 14.00 8.88
N GLU A 92 -8.11 13.71 9.55
CA GLU A 92 -7.98 13.47 11.00
C GLU A 92 -8.75 12.27 11.57
N HIS A 93 -9.70 11.71 10.85
CA HIS A 93 -10.59 10.65 11.35
C HIS A 93 -10.63 9.41 10.44
N GLY A 94 -9.84 9.42 9.37
CA GLY A 94 -9.84 8.33 8.41
C GLY A 94 -9.03 7.12 8.87
N PHE A 95 -9.26 6.03 8.18
CA PHE A 95 -8.51 4.80 8.34
C PHE A 95 -7.03 4.95 7.94
N PHE A 96 -6.76 5.92 7.05
CA PHE A 96 -5.42 6.17 6.53
C PHE A 96 -4.85 7.46 7.11
N TRP A 97 -3.65 7.40 7.65
CA TRP A 97 -2.97 8.51 8.28
C TRP A 97 -2.63 9.68 7.34
N TRP A 98 -2.55 9.42 6.05
CA TRP A 98 -2.23 10.41 5.03
C TRP A 98 -3.47 11.08 4.41
N GLY A 99 -4.67 10.79 4.90
CA GLY A 99 -5.87 11.52 4.51
C GLY A 99 -5.84 12.98 4.94
N GLY A 100 -6.35 13.87 4.12
CA GLY A 100 -6.43 15.28 4.46
C GLY A 100 -6.38 16.23 3.27
N TYR A 101 -6.19 17.51 3.55
CA TYR A 101 -6.03 18.54 2.54
C TYR A 101 -4.66 18.40 1.87
N GLY A 102 -4.65 18.21 0.56
CA GLY A 102 -3.43 18.03 -0.19
C GLY A 102 -3.56 18.53 -1.63
N ILE A 103 -2.49 18.34 -2.36
CA ILE A 103 -2.35 18.75 -3.76
C ILE A 103 -2.41 17.58 -4.72
N SER A 104 -2.50 16.35 -4.22
CA SER A 104 -2.62 15.13 -5.00
C SER A 104 -3.67 14.20 -4.41
N THR A 105 -4.07 13.19 -5.16
CA THR A 105 -5.00 12.15 -4.68
C THR A 105 -4.48 11.35 -3.50
N GLU A 106 -3.16 11.28 -3.33
CA GLU A 106 -2.55 10.63 -2.17
C GLU A 106 -2.73 11.42 -0.87
N HIS A 107 -3.08 12.69 -0.97
CA HIS A 107 -3.20 13.60 0.18
C HIS A 107 -4.63 13.99 0.52
N ILE A 108 -5.62 13.48 -0.20
CA ILE A 108 -7.04 13.87 0.04
C ILE A 108 -7.58 13.29 1.34
#